data_4403ec90dc4b9152d604743814f5f5d9
#
_entry.id   4403ec90dc4b9152d604743814f5f5d9
#
_cell.length_a   1.000
_cell.length_b   1.000
_cell.length_c   1.000
_cell.angle_alpha   90.00
_cell.angle_beta   90.00
_cell.angle_gamma   90.00
#
_symmetry.space_group_name_H-M   'P 1'
#
loop_
_entity.id
_entity.type
_entity.pdbx_description
1 polymer ?
#
loop_
_entity_poly.entity_id
_entity_poly.type
_entity_poly.pdbx_seq_one_letter_code
_entity_poly.pdbx_strand_id
1 'polypeptide(L)'
;KAPITGVVFVLEILMLDLTSRTVVPLLISSITAAAVALTIRGFDPIIAISLTPDDAFRLNQIPLFVLLGIFCGLMSYYFTTVNARVGAFFKKIDSPYKKWLIGGAVLGILIYIFPPLYGEGYEGFMSLMHGNTTELFNNSLFYRFSQIDWVVILFIVGTMFFKVIAMASTNAAGGVGGTFAPSLFVGAFMGAITALVCNTLFGWNLSLVSFTLVGMAGV
;
A
#
# COMPACT_ATOMS: atom_id res chain seq x y z
N LYS A 1 -10.07 -13.40 6.04
CA LYS A 1 -11.15 -13.65 7.02
C LYS A 1 -10.52 -14.06 8.35
N ALA A 2 -9.97 -13.11 9.09
CA ALA A 2 -9.19 -13.32 10.31
C ALA A 2 -9.80 -12.48 11.44
N PRO A 3 -10.83 -12.96 12.17
CA PRO A 3 -11.49 -12.19 13.20
C PRO A 3 -10.55 -11.76 14.34
N ILE A 4 -9.59 -12.60 14.69
CA ILE A 4 -8.59 -12.28 15.72
C ILE A 4 -7.71 -11.10 15.28
N THR A 5 -7.27 -11.09 14.04
CA THR A 5 -6.48 -9.97 13.48
C THR A 5 -7.27 -8.67 13.52
N GLY A 6 -8.59 -8.70 13.25
CA GLY A 6 -9.43 -7.51 13.36
C GLY A 6 -9.50 -6.96 14.79
N VAL A 7 -9.53 -7.83 15.79
CA VAL A 7 -9.51 -7.42 17.22
C VAL A 7 -8.16 -6.81 17.58
N VAL A 8 -7.06 -7.48 17.23
CA VAL A 8 -5.69 -6.99 17.51
C VAL A 8 -5.47 -5.63 16.84
N PHE A 9 -5.88 -5.50 15.58
CA PHE A 9 -5.78 -4.27 14.83
C PHE A 9 -6.50 -3.08 15.50
N VAL A 10 -7.74 -3.30 15.95
CA VAL A 10 -8.51 -2.24 16.63
C VAL A 10 -7.90 -1.87 17.98
N LEU A 11 -7.43 -2.86 18.76
CA LEU A 11 -6.77 -2.62 20.04
C LEU A 11 -5.49 -1.81 19.87
N GLU A 12 -4.69 -2.13 18.87
CA GLU A 12 -3.40 -1.47 18.62
C GLU A 12 -3.58 -0.06 18.06
N ILE A 13 -4.46 0.15 17.08
CA ILE A 13 -4.69 1.47 16.47
C ILE A 13 -5.40 2.43 17.42
N LEU A 14 -6.39 1.95 18.16
CA LEU A 14 -7.12 2.79 19.10
C LEU A 14 -6.44 2.87 20.47
N MET A 15 -5.31 2.18 20.67
CA MET A 15 -4.58 2.11 21.95
C MET A 15 -5.50 1.78 23.12
N LEU A 16 -6.43 0.86 22.90
CA LEU A 16 -7.40 0.46 23.91
C LEU A 16 -6.79 -0.51 24.91
N ASP A 17 -7.16 -0.36 26.19
CA ASP A 17 -6.74 -1.28 27.23
C ASP A 17 -7.30 -2.70 26.99
N LEU A 18 -6.47 -3.72 27.20
CA LEU A 18 -6.81 -5.13 27.14
C LEU A 18 -7.65 -5.52 28.36
N THR A 19 -8.90 -5.07 28.40
CA THR A 19 -9.86 -5.46 29.44
C THR A 19 -10.96 -6.34 28.86
N SER A 20 -11.56 -7.18 29.70
CA SER A 20 -12.72 -8.00 29.27
C SER A 20 -13.88 -7.14 28.73
N ARG A 21 -14.00 -5.90 29.19
CA ARG A 21 -15.03 -4.95 28.74
C ARG A 21 -14.80 -4.46 27.31
N THR A 22 -13.53 -4.39 26.87
CA THR A 22 -13.13 -3.98 25.51
C THR A 22 -13.03 -5.18 24.57
N VAL A 23 -12.38 -6.25 25.00
CA VAL A 23 -12.06 -7.40 24.16
C VAL A 23 -13.30 -8.21 23.76
N VAL A 24 -14.24 -8.43 24.69
CA VAL A 24 -15.44 -9.25 24.42
C VAL A 24 -16.33 -8.64 23.33
N PRO A 25 -16.73 -7.35 23.39
CA PRO A 25 -17.51 -6.73 22.31
C PRO A 25 -16.76 -6.72 20.96
N LEU A 26 -15.45 -6.49 20.97
CA LEU A 26 -14.63 -6.51 19.75
C LEU A 26 -14.59 -7.90 19.12
N LEU A 27 -14.44 -8.96 19.92
CA LEU A 27 -14.49 -10.33 19.44
C LEU A 27 -15.85 -10.67 18.83
N ILE A 28 -16.94 -10.35 19.50
CA ILE A 28 -18.30 -10.58 19.00
C ILE A 28 -18.52 -9.84 17.68
N SER A 29 -18.15 -8.57 17.62
CA SER A 29 -18.26 -7.74 16.42
C SER A 29 -17.43 -8.31 15.26
N SER A 30 -16.19 -8.68 15.53
CA SER A 30 -15.28 -9.23 14.50
C SER A 30 -15.74 -10.60 13.98
N ILE A 31 -16.21 -11.48 14.86
CA ILE A 31 -16.76 -12.79 14.47
C ILE A 31 -18.05 -12.61 13.67
N THR A 32 -18.95 -11.72 14.10
CA THR A 32 -20.19 -11.43 13.39
C THR A 32 -19.90 -10.85 12.01
N ALA A 33 -18.97 -9.90 11.88
CA ALA A 33 -18.54 -9.34 10.60
C ALA A 33 -17.96 -10.42 9.68
N ALA A 34 -17.12 -11.31 10.21
CA ALA A 34 -16.57 -12.42 9.45
C ALA A 34 -17.67 -13.40 8.97
N ALA A 35 -18.65 -13.72 9.84
CA ALA A 35 -19.77 -14.59 9.49
C ALA A 35 -20.66 -13.98 8.39
N VAL A 36 -20.99 -12.69 8.50
CA VAL A 36 -21.76 -11.96 7.48
C VAL A 36 -21.00 -11.89 6.16
N ALA A 37 -19.70 -11.61 6.20
CA ALA A 37 -18.86 -11.60 5.01
C ALA A 37 -18.79 -12.97 4.33
N LEU A 38 -18.77 -14.06 5.11
CA LEU A 38 -18.82 -15.44 4.59
C LEU A 38 -20.16 -15.77 3.93
N THR A 39 -21.27 -15.32 4.51
CA THR A 39 -22.61 -15.55 3.94
C THR A 39 -22.84 -14.78 2.64
N ILE A 40 -22.31 -13.58 2.52
CA ILE A 40 -22.51 -12.73 1.32
C ILE A 40 -21.53 -13.10 0.20
N ARG A 41 -20.26 -13.33 0.52
CA ARG A 41 -19.17 -13.55 -0.47
C ARG A 41 -18.71 -15.00 -0.59
N GLY A 42 -19.29 -15.94 0.17
CA GLY A 42 -18.76 -17.29 0.23
C GLY A 42 -17.35 -17.36 0.84
N PHE A 43 -16.64 -18.44 0.56
CA PHE A 43 -15.29 -18.70 1.09
C PHE A 43 -14.17 -18.07 0.25
N ASP A 44 -14.48 -17.42 -0.87
CA ASP A 44 -13.47 -16.85 -1.76
C ASP A 44 -12.65 -15.78 -1.04
N PRO A 45 -11.32 -15.85 -1.10
CA PRO A 45 -10.46 -14.84 -0.52
C PRO A 45 -10.60 -13.52 -1.30
N ILE A 46 -10.60 -12.40 -0.59
CA ILE A 46 -10.61 -11.06 -1.22
C ILE A 46 -9.30 -10.84 -1.97
N ILE A 47 -8.22 -11.34 -1.42
CA ILE A 47 -6.88 -11.34 -2.02
C ILE A 47 -6.46 -12.81 -2.15
N ALA A 48 -6.46 -13.31 -3.39
CA ALA A 48 -5.96 -14.64 -3.71
C ALA A 48 -4.44 -14.55 -3.89
N ILE A 49 -3.69 -14.91 -2.88
CA ILE A 49 -2.24 -15.04 -2.97
C ILE A 49 -1.92 -16.49 -3.24
N SER A 50 -1.46 -16.80 -4.45
CA SER A 50 -0.95 -18.11 -4.80
C SER A 50 0.57 -18.12 -4.60
N LEU A 51 1.01 -18.64 -3.45
CA LEU A 51 2.43 -18.86 -3.21
C LEU A 51 2.88 -20.11 -3.96
N THR A 52 3.94 -19.98 -4.74
CA THR A 52 4.62 -21.09 -5.40
C THR A 52 5.79 -21.58 -4.54
N PRO A 53 6.33 -22.79 -4.76
CA PRO A 53 7.53 -23.24 -4.05
C PRO A 53 8.74 -22.31 -4.23
N ASP A 54 8.80 -21.54 -5.31
CA ASP A 54 9.85 -20.55 -5.58
C ASP A 54 9.72 -19.31 -4.68
N ASP A 55 8.53 -19.05 -4.13
CA ASP A 55 8.27 -17.98 -3.18
C ASP A 55 8.68 -18.34 -1.74
N ALA A 56 9.17 -19.56 -1.52
CA ALA A 56 9.60 -20.01 -0.20
C ALA A 56 10.78 -19.19 0.31
N PHE A 57 10.75 -18.88 1.62
CA PHE A 57 11.83 -18.19 2.29
C PHE A 57 13.15 -18.96 2.17
N ARG A 58 14.20 -18.28 1.70
CA ARG A 58 15.55 -18.83 1.59
C ARG A 58 16.52 -18.06 2.49
N LEU A 59 17.31 -18.75 3.29
CA LEU A 59 18.26 -18.14 4.23
C LEU A 59 19.27 -17.20 3.55
N ASN A 60 19.66 -17.47 2.32
CA ASN A 60 20.55 -16.61 1.54
C ASN A 60 19.97 -15.25 1.17
N GLN A 61 18.66 -15.08 1.31
CA GLN A 61 17.96 -13.81 1.05
C GLN A 61 17.87 -12.90 2.27
N ILE A 62 18.29 -13.35 3.45
CA ILE A 62 18.26 -12.55 4.70
C ILE A 62 18.92 -11.18 4.52
N PRO A 63 20.13 -11.05 3.93
CA PRO A 63 20.75 -9.73 3.76
C PRO A 63 19.89 -8.77 2.93
N LEU A 64 19.15 -9.30 1.94
CA LEU A 64 18.25 -8.50 1.11
C LEU A 64 17.00 -8.06 1.87
N PHE A 65 16.47 -8.91 2.75
CA PHE A 65 15.36 -8.52 3.62
C PHE A 65 15.79 -7.46 4.64
N VAL A 66 17.02 -7.53 5.15
CA VAL A 66 17.58 -6.47 6.02
C VAL A 66 17.69 -5.15 5.24
N LEU A 67 18.19 -5.20 4.00
CA LEU A 67 18.27 -4.03 3.14
C LEU A 67 16.88 -3.46 2.84
N LEU A 68 15.91 -4.32 2.53
CA LEU A 68 14.51 -3.92 2.35
C LEU A 68 13.97 -3.24 3.62
N GLY A 69 14.25 -3.77 4.81
CA GLY A 69 13.85 -3.16 6.07
C GLY A 69 14.40 -1.74 6.25
N ILE A 70 15.66 -1.50 5.86
CA ILE A 70 16.25 -0.17 5.87
C ILE A 70 15.50 0.77 4.92
N PHE A 71 15.20 0.34 3.71
CA PHE A 71 14.44 1.13 2.74
C PHE A 71 13.01 1.40 3.19
N CYS A 72 12.35 0.41 3.79
CA CYS A 72 11.03 0.59 4.39
C CYS A 72 11.06 1.63 5.53
N GLY A 73 12.09 1.60 6.38
CA GLY A 73 12.27 2.59 7.44
C GLY A 73 12.47 4.01 6.90
N LEU A 74 13.28 4.17 5.85
CA LEU A 74 13.45 5.46 5.17
C LEU A 74 12.14 5.93 4.52
N MET A 75 11.38 5.01 3.94
CA MET A 75 10.11 5.32 3.32
C MET A 75 9.03 5.68 4.34
N SER A 76 9.03 5.04 5.50
CA SER A 76 8.16 5.39 6.64
C SER A 76 8.46 6.81 7.15
N TYR A 77 9.74 7.18 7.25
CA TYR A 77 10.14 8.56 7.58
C TYR A 77 9.66 9.58 6.53
N TYR A 78 9.80 9.24 5.24
CA TYR A 78 9.27 10.06 4.15
C TYR A 78 7.75 10.20 4.25
N PHE A 79 7.03 9.09 4.47
CA PHE A 79 5.58 9.05 4.60
C PHE A 79 5.07 10.01 5.68
N THR A 80 5.61 9.88 6.90
CA THR A 80 5.20 10.73 8.03
C THR A 80 5.56 12.19 7.81
N THR A 81 6.75 12.48 7.27
CA THR A 81 7.22 13.83 7.00
C THR A 81 6.38 14.53 5.94
N VAL A 82 6.09 13.86 4.83
CA VAL A 82 5.26 14.42 3.74
C VAL A 82 3.83 14.63 4.21
N ASN A 83 3.26 13.66 4.91
CA ASN A 83 1.90 13.79 5.47
C ASN A 83 1.80 15.02 6.40
N ALA A 84 2.76 15.21 7.28
CA ALA A 84 2.82 16.36 8.16
C ALA A 84 2.99 17.70 7.41
N ARG A 85 3.87 17.74 6.40
CA ARG A 85 4.12 18.97 5.60
C ARG A 85 2.91 19.36 4.75
N VAL A 86 2.29 18.39 4.08
CA VAL A 86 1.07 18.63 3.30
C VAL A 86 -0.05 19.09 4.22
N GLY A 87 -0.25 18.45 5.37
CA GLY A 87 -1.22 18.88 6.37
C GLY A 87 -0.97 20.31 6.86
N ALA A 88 0.28 20.66 7.13
CA ALA A 88 0.66 22.03 7.53
C ALA A 88 0.40 23.07 6.43
N PHE A 89 0.63 22.70 5.16
CA PHE A 89 0.32 23.58 4.02
C PHE A 89 -1.18 23.85 3.93
N PHE A 90 -2.02 22.82 4.00
CA PHE A 90 -3.48 22.97 3.91
C PHE A 90 -4.07 23.69 5.14
N LYS A 91 -3.45 23.62 6.31
CA LYS A 91 -3.87 24.39 7.51
C LYS A 91 -3.80 25.90 7.30
N LYS A 92 -2.92 26.37 6.43
CA LYS A 92 -2.78 27.83 6.12
C LYS A 92 -3.90 28.35 5.21
N ILE A 93 -4.72 27.49 4.66
CA ILE A 93 -5.82 27.86 3.78
C ILE A 93 -7.09 27.94 4.61
N ASP A 94 -7.68 29.13 4.78
CA ASP A 94 -8.86 29.31 5.64
C ASP A 94 -10.14 28.75 5.01
N SER A 95 -10.30 28.88 3.69
CA SER A 95 -11.54 28.49 2.99
C SER A 95 -11.59 26.99 2.70
N PRO A 96 -12.64 26.27 3.17
CA PRO A 96 -12.83 24.85 2.87
C PRO A 96 -12.99 24.57 1.36
N TYR A 97 -13.64 25.47 0.63
CA TYR A 97 -13.79 25.34 -0.83
C TYR A 97 -12.44 25.42 -1.57
N LYS A 98 -11.53 26.30 -1.11
CA LYS A 98 -10.19 26.37 -1.69
C LYS A 98 -9.38 25.12 -1.37
N LYS A 99 -9.50 24.55 -0.16
CA LYS A 99 -8.87 23.27 0.20
C LYS A 99 -9.35 22.17 -0.72
N TRP A 100 -10.67 22.04 -0.88
CA TRP A 100 -11.27 21.04 -1.75
C TRP A 100 -10.80 21.18 -3.20
N LEU A 101 -10.82 22.39 -3.75
CA LEU A 101 -10.41 22.65 -5.14
C LEU A 101 -8.93 22.31 -5.36
N ILE A 102 -8.05 22.77 -4.46
CA ILE A 102 -6.60 22.50 -4.56
C ILE A 102 -6.31 21.02 -4.40
N GLY A 103 -6.89 20.37 -3.37
CA GLY A 103 -6.70 18.94 -3.13
C GLY A 103 -7.24 18.09 -4.28
N GLY A 104 -8.42 18.43 -4.79
CA GLY A 104 -9.03 17.77 -5.95
C GLY A 104 -8.21 17.93 -7.22
N ALA A 105 -7.67 19.13 -7.48
CA ALA A 105 -6.81 19.38 -8.63
C ALA A 105 -5.49 18.60 -8.54
N VAL A 106 -4.83 18.62 -7.38
CA VAL A 106 -3.61 17.82 -7.14
C VAL A 106 -3.89 16.34 -7.35
N LEU A 107 -4.95 15.82 -6.73
CA LEU A 107 -5.32 14.41 -6.86
C LEU A 107 -5.65 14.03 -8.31
N GLY A 108 -6.44 14.85 -9.01
CA GLY A 108 -6.82 14.62 -10.41
C GLY A 108 -5.61 14.57 -11.34
N ILE A 109 -4.67 15.49 -11.19
CA ILE A 109 -3.43 15.52 -11.99
C ILE A 109 -2.58 14.27 -11.67
N LEU A 110 -2.44 13.90 -10.40
CA LEU A 110 -1.65 12.74 -10.00
C LEU A 110 -2.25 11.45 -10.55
N ILE A 111 -3.58 11.27 -10.46
CA ILE A 111 -4.27 10.08 -11.01
C ILE A 111 -4.17 10.05 -12.53
N TYR A 112 -4.25 11.19 -13.22
CA TYR A 112 -4.12 11.25 -14.67
C TYR A 112 -2.73 10.79 -15.14
N ILE A 113 -1.68 11.14 -14.39
CA ILE A 113 -0.30 10.72 -14.69
C ILE A 113 -0.04 9.28 -14.24
N PHE A 114 -0.51 8.93 -13.03
CA PHE A 114 -0.32 7.63 -12.38
C PHE A 114 -1.67 7.01 -12.00
N PRO A 115 -2.36 6.33 -12.91
CA PRO A 115 -3.67 5.72 -12.65
C PRO A 115 -3.72 4.78 -11.42
N PRO A 116 -2.65 4.03 -11.04
CA PRO A 116 -2.68 3.20 -9.84
C PRO A 116 -2.83 3.98 -8.52
N LEU A 117 -2.76 5.31 -8.55
CA LEU A 117 -3.04 6.15 -7.38
C LEU A 117 -4.53 6.22 -7.05
N TYR A 118 -5.40 5.86 -7.99
CA TYR A 118 -6.84 5.86 -7.78
C TYR A 118 -7.24 4.85 -6.71
N GLY A 119 -8.17 5.24 -5.85
CA GLY A 119 -8.70 4.41 -4.79
C GLY A 119 -7.65 3.98 -3.75
N GLU A 120 -7.86 2.83 -3.15
CA GLU A 120 -6.97 2.28 -2.11
C GLU A 120 -5.69 1.69 -2.70
N GLY A 121 -5.69 1.33 -3.99
CA GLY A 121 -4.53 0.78 -4.70
C GLY A 121 -4.46 -0.75 -4.68
N TYR A 122 -5.52 -1.44 -4.26
CA TYR A 122 -5.54 -2.91 -4.26
C TYR A 122 -5.31 -3.52 -5.64
N GLU A 123 -5.82 -2.91 -6.71
CA GLU A 123 -5.60 -3.38 -8.08
C GLU A 123 -4.11 -3.37 -8.42
N GLY A 124 -3.41 -2.27 -8.12
CA GLY A 124 -1.97 -2.18 -8.35
C GLY A 124 -1.17 -3.20 -7.52
N PHE A 125 -1.56 -3.41 -6.27
CA PHE A 125 -0.98 -4.44 -5.42
C PHE A 125 -1.22 -5.84 -6.00
N MET A 126 -2.44 -6.15 -6.41
CA MET A 126 -2.78 -7.46 -7.00
C MET A 126 -2.02 -7.73 -8.30
N SER A 127 -1.86 -6.71 -9.16
CA SER A 127 -1.05 -6.82 -10.38
C SER A 127 0.41 -7.18 -10.08
N LEU A 128 1.00 -6.57 -9.04
CA LEU A 128 2.34 -6.92 -8.56
C LEU A 128 2.41 -8.36 -8.04
N MET A 129 1.40 -8.80 -7.27
CA MET A 129 1.31 -10.16 -6.73
C MET A 129 1.17 -11.23 -7.81
N HIS A 130 0.55 -10.91 -8.94
CA HIS A 130 0.45 -11.81 -10.09
C HIS A 130 1.64 -11.70 -11.05
N GLY A 131 2.64 -10.86 -10.76
CA GLY A 131 3.78 -10.63 -11.63
C GLY A 131 3.46 -9.81 -12.89
N ASN A 132 2.24 -9.27 -13.00
CA ASN A 132 1.75 -8.53 -14.17
C ASN A 132 2.03 -7.02 -14.03
N THR A 133 3.28 -6.64 -14.09
CA THR A 133 3.68 -5.23 -13.98
C THR A 133 3.11 -4.35 -15.11
N THR A 134 2.80 -4.92 -16.27
CA THR A 134 2.21 -4.20 -17.41
C THR A 134 0.79 -3.69 -17.14
N GLU A 135 0.03 -4.37 -16.29
CA GLU A 135 -1.31 -3.93 -15.91
C GLU A 135 -1.32 -2.61 -15.14
N LEU A 136 -0.22 -2.30 -14.43
CA LEU A 136 -0.07 -1.02 -13.73
C LEU A 136 -0.10 0.18 -14.68
N PHE A 137 0.24 -0.03 -15.95
CA PHE A 137 0.26 1.00 -16.97
C PHE A 137 -1.08 1.19 -17.67
N ASN A 138 -2.09 0.36 -17.38
CA ASN A 138 -3.40 0.48 -17.98
C ASN A 138 -3.95 1.90 -17.76
N ASN A 139 -4.44 2.51 -18.84
CA ASN A 139 -4.91 3.89 -18.88
C ASN A 139 -3.86 4.97 -18.53
N SER A 140 -2.56 4.62 -18.45
CA SER A 140 -1.48 5.57 -18.23
C SER A 140 -0.94 6.15 -19.54
N LEU A 141 -0.45 7.39 -19.47
CA LEU A 141 0.31 8.03 -20.57
C LEU A 141 1.57 7.23 -20.94
N PHE A 142 2.07 6.42 -20.02
CA PHE A 142 3.30 5.63 -20.16
C PHE A 142 3.06 4.21 -20.69
N TYR A 143 1.83 3.83 -21.01
CA TYR A 143 1.49 2.47 -21.47
C TYR A 143 2.39 1.97 -22.62
N ARG A 144 2.73 2.85 -23.56
CA ARG A 144 3.59 2.53 -24.70
C ARG A 144 5.00 2.06 -24.30
N PHE A 145 5.46 2.42 -23.12
CA PHE A 145 6.79 2.10 -22.61
C PHE A 145 6.80 0.97 -21.57
N SER A 146 5.67 0.29 -21.37
CA SER A 146 5.51 -0.78 -20.35
C SER A 146 6.39 -2.00 -20.58
N GLN A 147 7.03 -2.13 -21.73
CA GLN A 147 7.96 -3.22 -22.08
C GLN A 147 9.42 -2.94 -21.70
N ILE A 148 9.72 -1.75 -21.20
CA ILE A 148 11.07 -1.35 -20.83
C ILE A 148 11.22 -1.45 -19.31
N ASP A 149 12.02 -2.41 -18.82
CA ASP A 149 12.17 -2.70 -17.38
C ASP A 149 12.48 -1.45 -16.54
N TRP A 150 13.38 -0.59 -17.01
CA TRP A 150 13.73 0.63 -16.30
C TRP A 150 12.58 1.65 -16.22
N VAL A 151 11.72 1.71 -17.25
CA VAL A 151 10.53 2.56 -17.23
C VAL A 151 9.50 2.00 -16.24
N VAL A 152 9.38 0.67 -16.18
CA VAL A 152 8.51 -0.01 -15.19
C VAL A 152 8.98 0.32 -13.78
N ILE A 153 10.26 0.17 -13.48
CA ILE A 153 10.81 0.50 -12.16
C ILE A 153 10.58 1.97 -11.83
N LEU A 154 10.87 2.90 -12.74
CA LEU A 154 10.69 4.33 -12.52
C LEU A 154 9.22 4.70 -12.29
N PHE A 155 8.30 4.08 -13.03
CA PHE A 155 6.86 4.29 -12.87
C PHE A 155 6.36 3.78 -11.51
N ILE A 156 6.82 2.60 -11.07
CA ILE A 156 6.48 2.04 -9.76
C ILE A 156 7.04 2.93 -8.64
N VAL A 157 8.29 3.40 -8.76
CA VAL A 157 8.90 4.36 -7.83
C VAL A 157 8.09 5.65 -7.77
N GLY A 158 7.75 6.23 -8.91
CA GLY A 158 6.92 7.44 -8.97
C GLY A 158 5.56 7.23 -8.31
N THR A 159 4.87 6.15 -8.64
CA THR A 159 3.57 5.79 -8.04
C THR A 159 3.66 5.69 -6.53
N MET A 160 4.71 5.04 -6.00
CA MET A 160 4.94 4.91 -4.56
C MET A 160 5.11 6.27 -3.87
N PHE A 161 5.97 7.14 -4.40
CA PHE A 161 6.19 8.46 -3.81
C PHE A 161 4.95 9.35 -3.89
N PHE A 162 4.28 9.38 -5.04
CA PHE A 162 3.09 10.21 -5.24
C PHE A 162 1.86 9.69 -4.51
N LYS A 163 1.80 8.40 -4.15
CA LYS A 163 0.70 7.86 -3.31
C LYS A 163 0.61 8.58 -1.97
N VAL A 164 1.75 8.87 -1.34
CA VAL A 164 1.79 9.60 -0.07
C VAL A 164 1.25 11.01 -0.22
N ILE A 165 1.63 11.70 -1.30
CA ILE A 165 1.16 13.08 -1.59
C ILE A 165 -0.34 13.07 -1.90
N ALA A 166 -0.81 12.12 -2.70
CA ALA A 166 -2.22 11.97 -3.04
C ALA A 166 -3.09 11.74 -1.80
N MET A 167 -2.70 10.80 -0.94
CA MET A 167 -3.37 10.50 0.33
C MET A 167 -3.37 11.72 1.27
N ALA A 168 -2.20 12.33 1.49
CA ALA A 168 -2.06 13.48 2.37
C ALA A 168 -2.90 14.68 1.89
N SER A 169 -2.94 14.92 0.57
CA SER A 169 -3.74 15.98 -0.04
C SER A 169 -5.24 15.71 0.11
N THR A 170 -5.67 14.47 -0.07
CA THR A 170 -7.08 14.06 0.12
C THR A 170 -7.53 14.32 1.56
N ASN A 171 -6.77 13.83 2.54
CA ASN A 171 -7.10 13.99 3.96
C ASN A 171 -7.05 15.45 4.39
N ALA A 172 -6.04 16.20 3.97
CA ALA A 172 -5.86 17.61 4.34
C ALA A 172 -6.88 18.54 3.66
N ALA A 173 -7.41 18.14 2.50
CA ALA A 173 -8.48 18.88 1.80
C ALA A 173 -9.87 18.66 2.41
N GLY A 174 -10.02 17.78 3.38
CA GLY A 174 -11.30 17.45 4.04
C GLY A 174 -11.94 16.16 3.55
N GLY A 175 -11.24 15.36 2.75
CA GLY A 175 -11.64 14.00 2.41
C GLY A 175 -11.54 13.06 3.61
N VAL A 176 -12.38 12.05 3.63
CA VAL A 176 -12.31 10.99 4.64
C VAL A 176 -11.46 9.85 4.11
N GLY A 177 -10.34 9.59 4.77
CA GLY A 177 -9.43 8.50 4.39
C GLY A 177 -8.49 8.12 5.53
N GLY A 178 -8.07 6.85 5.53
CA GLY A 178 -7.09 6.34 6.48
C GLY A 178 -5.67 6.40 5.93
N THR A 179 -4.70 6.23 6.80
CA THR A 179 -3.28 6.11 6.44
C THR A 179 -2.83 4.66 6.28
N PHE A 180 -3.60 3.71 6.81
CA PHE A 180 -3.25 2.30 6.86
C PHE A 180 -3.11 1.66 5.46
N ALA A 181 -4.16 1.70 4.63
CA ALA A 181 -4.11 1.11 3.29
C ALA A 181 -3.01 1.76 2.41
N PRO A 182 -2.83 3.10 2.40
CA PRO A 182 -1.70 3.73 1.72
C PRO A 182 -0.32 3.32 2.24
N SER A 183 -0.14 3.07 3.55
CA SER A 183 1.15 2.59 4.08
C SER A 183 1.46 1.17 3.61
N LEU A 184 0.47 0.26 3.65
CA LEU A 184 0.61 -1.08 3.08
C LEU A 184 0.96 -1.05 1.59
N PHE A 185 0.30 -0.18 0.81
CA PHE A 185 0.60 0.02 -0.60
C PHE A 185 2.05 0.45 -0.82
N VAL A 186 2.51 1.47 -0.10
CA VAL A 186 3.87 1.99 -0.19
C VAL A 186 4.90 0.91 0.16
N GLY A 187 4.66 0.14 1.21
CA GLY A 187 5.50 -0.98 1.60
C GLY A 187 5.54 -2.09 0.55
N ALA A 188 4.39 -2.46 0.00
CA ALA A 188 4.28 -3.44 -1.07
C ALA A 188 5.10 -3.02 -2.31
N PHE A 189 4.96 -1.77 -2.71
CA PHE A 189 5.71 -1.22 -3.85
C PHE A 189 7.21 -1.15 -3.57
N MET A 190 7.63 -0.81 -2.35
CA MET A 190 9.05 -0.84 -1.96
C MET A 190 9.63 -2.26 -2.06
N GLY A 191 8.91 -3.28 -1.60
CA GLY A 191 9.29 -4.67 -1.75
C GLY A 191 9.44 -5.08 -3.22
N ALA A 192 8.43 -4.74 -4.04
CA ALA A 192 8.45 -5.01 -5.48
C ALA A 192 9.63 -4.33 -6.20
N ILE A 193 9.90 -3.05 -5.90
CA ILE A 193 11.04 -2.29 -6.45
C ILE A 193 12.35 -3.00 -6.09
N THR A 194 12.52 -3.41 -4.84
CA THR A 194 13.74 -4.08 -4.39
C THR A 194 13.97 -5.38 -5.17
N ALA A 195 12.94 -6.21 -5.35
CA ALA A 195 13.04 -7.43 -6.14
C ALA A 195 13.32 -7.14 -7.62
N LEU A 196 12.59 -6.21 -8.23
CA LEU A 196 12.77 -5.85 -9.65
C LEU A 196 14.16 -5.30 -9.92
N VAL A 197 14.65 -4.38 -9.10
CA VAL A 197 16.00 -3.80 -9.24
C VAL A 197 17.07 -4.89 -9.12
N CYS A 198 16.96 -5.76 -8.11
CA CYS A 198 17.92 -6.86 -7.93
C CYS A 198 17.88 -7.85 -9.11
N ASN A 199 16.68 -8.17 -9.61
CA ASN A 199 16.55 -9.07 -10.75
C ASN A 199 17.10 -8.47 -12.04
N THR A 200 16.86 -7.17 -12.27
CA THR A 200 17.33 -6.48 -13.49
C THR A 200 18.84 -6.24 -13.48
N LEU A 201 19.42 -5.85 -12.30
CA LEU A 201 20.86 -5.54 -12.20
C LEU A 201 21.73 -6.78 -12.04
N PHE A 202 21.29 -7.75 -11.23
CA PHE A 202 22.12 -8.89 -10.83
C PHE A 202 21.63 -10.23 -11.40
N GLY A 203 20.46 -10.27 -12.05
CA GLY A 203 19.88 -11.51 -12.58
C GLY A 203 19.46 -12.53 -11.48
N TRP A 204 19.13 -12.06 -10.29
CA TRP A 204 18.89 -12.93 -9.12
C TRP A 204 17.45 -13.43 -9.07
N ASN A 205 16.78 -13.86 -9.88
CA ASN A 205 15.42 -14.45 -9.87
C ASN A 205 14.71 -14.43 -8.49
N LEU A 206 14.64 -13.24 -7.86
CA LEU A 206 13.97 -13.06 -6.57
C LEU A 206 12.46 -13.08 -6.77
N SER A 207 11.76 -13.72 -5.84
CA SER A 207 10.30 -13.72 -5.85
C SER A 207 9.74 -12.33 -5.61
N LEU A 208 9.02 -11.81 -6.59
CA LEU A 208 8.33 -10.52 -6.48
C LEU A 208 7.28 -10.56 -5.37
N VAL A 209 6.57 -11.68 -5.27
CA VAL A 209 5.51 -11.91 -4.27
C VAL A 209 6.05 -11.81 -2.86
N SER A 210 7.13 -12.56 -2.55
CA SER A 210 7.71 -12.60 -1.21
C SER A 210 8.23 -11.24 -0.77
N PHE A 211 8.96 -10.54 -1.65
CA PHE A 211 9.48 -9.20 -1.36
C PHE A 211 8.35 -8.16 -1.20
N THR A 212 7.30 -8.25 -2.01
CA THR A 212 6.11 -7.39 -1.90
C THR A 212 5.42 -7.58 -0.55
N LEU A 213 5.21 -8.84 -0.11
CA LEU A 213 4.57 -9.14 1.17
C LEU A 213 5.40 -8.68 2.37
N VAL A 214 6.73 -8.92 2.34
CA VAL A 214 7.62 -8.47 3.42
C VAL A 214 7.70 -6.95 3.46
N GLY A 215 7.80 -6.30 2.29
CA GLY A 215 7.77 -4.83 2.20
C GLY A 215 6.48 -4.23 2.73
N MET A 216 5.32 -4.87 2.46
CA MET A 216 4.02 -4.45 2.97
C MET A 216 3.94 -4.44 4.51
N ALA A 217 4.66 -5.36 5.15
CA ALA A 217 4.75 -5.43 6.61
C ALA A 217 5.81 -4.47 7.21
N GLY A 218 6.68 -3.88 6.37
CA GLY A 218 7.85 -3.10 6.81
C GLY A 218 7.63 -1.58 6.90
N VAL A 219 6.55 -1.02 6.34
CA VAL A 219 6.18 0.40 6.37
C VAL A 219 4.94 0.60 7.21
#